data_eca94d2f4010a4ceb95fb8c2e626f144
#
_entry.id   eca94d2f4010a4ceb95fb8c2e626f144
#
_cell.length_a   1.000
_cell.length_b   1.000
_cell.length_c   1.000
_cell.angle_alpha   90.00
_cell.angle_beta   90.00
_cell.angle_gamma   90.00
#
_symmetry.space_group_name_H-M   'P 1'
#
loop_
_entity.id
_entity.type
_entity.pdbx_description
1 polymer ?
#
loop_
_entity_poly.entity_id
_entity_poly.type
_entity_poly.pdbx_seq_one_letter_code
_entity_poly.pdbx_strand_id
1 'polypeptide(L)'
;MKKLLYFSAAWCGPCKTLGPIVESLSGQINYDKIDVDTNHEMSAKYGVRNIPTLILLDETGETKGRLVGLQTKDQILNFYNG
;
A
#
# COMPACT_ATOMS: atom_id res chain seq x y z
N MET A 1 -6.51 13.10 -7.13
CA MET A 1 -5.19 12.53 -7.47
C MET A 1 -5.13 11.09 -7.02
N LYS A 2 -4.67 10.18 -7.85
CA LYS A 2 -4.60 8.79 -7.44
C LYS A 2 -3.52 8.58 -6.39
N LYS A 3 -3.71 7.59 -5.54
CA LYS A 3 -2.86 7.35 -4.39
C LYS A 3 -2.83 5.87 -4.05
N LEU A 4 -1.70 5.40 -3.56
CA LEU A 4 -1.59 4.09 -2.95
C LEU A 4 -1.69 4.21 -1.43
N LEU A 5 -2.48 3.33 -0.83
CA LEU A 5 -2.48 3.17 0.62
C LEU A 5 -1.63 1.94 0.92
N TYR A 6 -0.54 2.13 1.67
CA TYR A 6 0.36 1.06 2.03
C TYR A 6 0.14 0.67 3.48
N PHE A 7 -0.50 -0.48 3.68
CA PHE A 7 -0.80 -0.99 5.02
C PHE A 7 0.32 -1.91 5.49
N SER A 8 0.87 -1.60 6.66
CA SER A 8 1.99 -2.36 7.22
C SER A 8 1.92 -2.40 8.75
N ALA A 9 2.86 -3.13 9.35
CA ALA A 9 3.04 -3.16 10.81
C ALA A 9 4.51 -3.38 11.13
N ALA A 10 4.93 -2.91 12.30
CA ALA A 10 6.33 -3.02 12.72
C ALA A 10 6.79 -4.47 12.89
N TRP A 11 5.88 -5.37 13.25
CA TRP A 11 6.19 -6.79 13.46
C TRP A 11 6.15 -7.63 12.19
N CYS A 12 5.77 -7.06 11.07
CA CYS A 12 5.57 -7.79 9.82
C CYS A 12 6.91 -7.96 9.08
N GLY A 13 7.35 -9.20 8.91
CA GLY A 13 8.59 -9.51 8.20
C GLY A 13 8.61 -9.01 6.75
N PRO A 14 7.64 -9.42 5.90
CA PRO A 14 7.56 -8.96 4.51
C PRO A 14 7.43 -7.44 4.39
N CYS A 15 6.80 -6.77 5.36
CA CYS A 15 6.69 -5.32 5.36
C CYS A 15 8.06 -4.66 5.48
N LYS A 16 8.99 -5.28 6.20
CA LYS A 16 10.35 -4.75 6.35
C LYS A 16 11.11 -4.78 5.03
N THR A 17 10.78 -5.71 4.16
CA THR A 17 11.35 -5.80 2.82
C THR A 17 10.64 -4.84 1.86
N LEU A 18 9.32 -4.79 1.92
CA LEU A 18 8.53 -3.96 1.01
C LEU A 18 8.66 -2.47 1.31
N GLY A 19 8.79 -2.09 2.58
CA GLY A 19 8.90 -0.70 2.98
C GLY A 19 9.96 0.09 2.21
N PRO A 20 11.22 -0.38 2.19
CA PRO A 20 12.27 0.31 1.41
C PRO A 20 11.97 0.37 -0.09
N ILE A 21 11.29 -0.64 -0.64
CA ILE A 21 10.92 -0.65 -2.06
C ILE A 21 9.91 0.46 -2.35
N VAL A 22 8.86 0.55 -1.53
CA VAL A 22 7.84 1.61 -1.68
C VAL A 22 8.47 2.98 -1.49
N GLU A 23 9.32 3.14 -0.47
CA GLU A 23 10.00 4.39 -0.20
C GLU A 23 10.89 4.82 -1.36
N SER A 24 11.55 3.87 -2.02
CA SER A 24 12.38 4.18 -3.19
C SER A 24 11.57 4.70 -4.37
N LEU A 25 10.26 4.47 -4.39
CA LEU A 25 9.36 4.93 -5.45
C LEU A 25 8.66 6.25 -5.10
N SER A 26 9.01 6.88 -3.99
CA SER A 26 8.31 8.07 -3.48
C SER A 26 8.24 9.24 -4.47
N GLY A 27 9.19 9.34 -5.38
CA GLY A 27 9.16 10.36 -6.45
C GLY A 27 8.30 9.99 -7.65
N GLN A 28 7.83 8.74 -7.73
CA GLN A 28 7.09 8.22 -8.88
C GLN A 28 5.66 7.85 -8.54
N ILE A 29 5.37 7.64 -7.26
CA ILE A 29 4.02 7.28 -6.80
C ILE A 29 3.63 8.22 -5.65
N ASN A 30 2.32 8.43 -5.54
CA ASN A 30 1.75 9.14 -4.40
C ASN A 30 1.21 8.08 -3.44
N TYR A 31 1.73 8.03 -2.20
CA TYR A 31 1.29 7.01 -1.26
C TYR A 31 1.28 7.51 0.18
N ASP A 32 0.44 6.87 0.98
CA ASP A 32 0.43 7.03 2.43
C ASP A 32 0.76 5.70 3.07
N LYS A 33 1.63 5.71 4.07
CA LYS A 33 1.93 4.53 4.88
C LYS A 33 0.98 4.50 6.06
N ILE A 34 0.27 3.39 6.23
CA ILE A 34 -0.72 3.21 7.29
C ILE A 34 -0.30 2.05 8.17
N ASP A 35 -0.07 2.34 9.45
CA ASP A 35 0.25 1.34 10.45
C ASP A 35 -1.06 0.73 10.96
N VAL A 36 -1.27 -0.56 10.72
CA VAL A 36 -2.53 -1.22 11.09
C VAL A 36 -2.72 -1.33 12.60
N ASP A 37 -1.64 -1.25 13.36
CA ASP A 37 -1.72 -1.33 14.83
C ASP A 37 -2.22 -0.02 15.45
N THR A 38 -1.95 1.11 14.80
CA THR A 38 -2.34 2.43 15.28
C THR A 38 -3.54 3.01 14.54
N ASN A 39 -3.93 2.42 13.42
CA ASN A 39 -5.04 2.92 12.61
C ASN A 39 -5.99 1.79 12.20
N HIS A 40 -6.69 1.25 13.19
CA HIS A 40 -7.64 0.15 12.99
C HIS A 40 -8.83 0.55 12.12
N GLU A 41 -9.24 1.82 12.17
CA GLU A 41 -10.36 2.30 11.38
C GLU A 41 -10.11 2.17 9.88
N MET A 42 -8.91 2.55 9.44
CA MET A 42 -8.55 2.46 8.02
C MET A 42 -8.46 1.01 7.58
N SER A 43 -7.86 0.14 8.42
CA SER A 43 -7.78 -1.28 8.13
C SER A 43 -9.17 -1.90 7.96
N ALA A 44 -10.09 -1.56 8.86
CA ALA A 44 -11.45 -2.07 8.81
C ALA A 44 -12.20 -1.52 7.60
N LYS A 45 -12.05 -0.23 7.34
CA LYS A 45 -12.70 0.44 6.20
C LYS A 45 -12.38 -0.22 4.87
N TYR A 46 -11.12 -0.60 4.68
CA TYR A 46 -10.66 -1.20 3.43
C TYR A 46 -10.60 -2.72 3.48
N GLY A 47 -11.05 -3.33 4.58
CA GLY A 47 -11.06 -4.77 4.71
C GLY A 47 -9.69 -5.41 4.65
N VAL A 48 -8.67 -4.75 5.20
CA VAL A 48 -7.30 -5.26 5.21
C VAL A 48 -7.16 -6.34 6.28
N ARG A 49 -6.87 -7.56 5.86
CA ARG A 49 -6.70 -8.70 6.76
C ARG A 49 -5.27 -9.24 6.77
N ASN A 50 -4.57 -9.04 5.66
CA ASN A 50 -3.18 -9.48 5.52
C ASN A 50 -2.32 -8.28 5.23
N ILE A 51 -1.09 -8.30 5.71
CA ILE A 51 -0.13 -7.24 5.46
C ILE A 51 1.16 -7.86 4.94
N PRO A 52 1.90 -7.14 4.09
CA PRO A 52 1.56 -5.82 3.55
C PRO A 52 0.44 -5.86 2.54
N THR A 53 -0.31 -4.79 2.43
CA THR A 53 -1.34 -4.61 1.39
C THR A 53 -1.19 -3.23 0.78
N LEU A 54 -1.25 -3.17 -0.55
CA LEU A 54 -1.27 -1.92 -1.29
C LEU A 54 -2.63 -1.77 -1.94
N ILE A 55 -3.31 -0.65 -1.67
CA ILE A 55 -4.63 -0.37 -2.25
C ILE A 55 -4.52 0.88 -3.10
N LEU A 56 -4.95 0.79 -4.36
CA LEU A 56 -4.94 1.93 -5.27
C LEU A 56 -6.28 2.65 -5.24
N LEU A 57 -6.23 3.93 -4.96
CA LEU A 57 -7.40 4.82 -5.03
C LEU A 57 -7.26 5.71 -6.26
N ASP A 58 -8.38 5.92 -6.97
CA ASP A 58 -8.39 6.84 -8.11
C ASP A 58 -8.57 8.29 -7.63
N GLU A 59 -8.72 9.22 -8.57
CA GLU A 59 -8.85 10.66 -8.28
C GLU A 59 -10.09 10.98 -7.45
N THR A 60 -11.11 10.12 -7.48
CA THR A 60 -12.35 10.32 -6.73
C THR A 60 -12.29 9.67 -5.34
N GLY A 61 -11.21 8.94 -5.05
CA GLY A 61 -11.06 8.23 -3.78
C GLY A 61 -11.65 6.82 -3.80
N GLU A 62 -12.10 6.34 -4.96
CA GLU A 62 -12.61 4.96 -5.07
C GLU A 62 -11.48 3.96 -5.22
N THR A 63 -11.67 2.79 -4.61
CA THR A 63 -10.71 1.69 -4.72
C THR A 63 -10.72 1.11 -6.13
N LYS A 64 -9.55 1.09 -6.77
CA LYS A 64 -9.38 0.51 -8.11
C LYS A 64 -8.84 -0.91 -8.06
N GLY A 65 -8.21 -1.30 -6.96
CA GLY A 65 -7.67 -2.64 -6.79
C GLY A 65 -6.73 -2.72 -5.61
N ARG A 66 -6.20 -3.92 -5.35
CA ARG A 66 -5.24 -4.14 -4.28
C ARG A 66 -4.25 -5.22 -4.64
N LEU A 67 -3.04 -5.10 -4.06
CA LEU A 67 -2.01 -6.13 -4.10
C LEU A 67 -1.72 -6.57 -2.67
N VAL A 68 -1.68 -7.86 -2.43
CA VAL A 68 -1.41 -8.41 -1.10
C VAL A 68 -0.06 -9.13 -1.12
N GLY A 69 0.75 -8.89 -0.11
CA GLY A 69 2.05 -9.52 0.03
C GLY A 69 3.18 -8.73 -0.61
N LEU A 70 4.36 -9.34 -0.63
CA LEU A 70 5.56 -8.71 -1.15
C LEU A 70 5.46 -8.53 -2.67
N GLN A 71 5.78 -7.33 -3.14
CA GLN A 71 5.73 -6.97 -4.55
C GLN A 71 7.09 -6.43 -5.01
N THR A 72 7.40 -6.62 -6.29
CA THR A 72 8.56 -5.98 -6.89
C THR A 72 8.27 -4.53 -7.26
N LYS A 73 9.31 -3.74 -7.49
CA LYS A 73 9.16 -2.37 -7.98
C LYS A 73 8.29 -2.31 -9.23
N ASP A 74 8.57 -3.18 -10.20
CA ASP A 74 7.85 -3.20 -11.47
C ASP A 74 6.37 -3.53 -11.27
N GLN A 75 6.07 -4.47 -10.37
CA GLN A 75 4.69 -4.81 -10.05
C GLN A 75 3.94 -3.62 -9.46
N ILE A 76 4.60 -2.88 -8.56
CA ILE A 76 4.00 -1.70 -7.94
C ILE A 76 3.77 -0.60 -8.99
N LEU A 77 4.76 -0.33 -9.81
CA LEU A 77 4.65 0.72 -10.84
C LEU A 77 3.58 0.37 -11.88
N ASN A 78 3.54 -0.88 -12.34
CA ASN A 78 2.53 -1.32 -13.29
C ASN A 78 1.11 -1.21 -12.68
N PHE A 79 0.98 -1.56 -11.43
CA PHE A 79 -0.29 -1.45 -10.71
C PHE A 79 -0.73 0.01 -10.59
N TYR A 80 0.19 0.89 -10.21
CA TYR A 80 -0.09 2.30 -10.01
C TYR A 80 -0.41 3.02 -11.32
N ASN A 81 0.33 2.71 -12.39
CA ASN A 81 0.22 3.41 -13.67
C ASN A 81 -0.74 2.72 -14.66
N GLY A 82 -1.07 1.49 -14.42
CA GLY A 82 -1.99 0.70 -15.26
C GLY A 82 -3.45 1.00 -14.99
#